data_4ef6df4f93f73b11f0f807d6cc56c778
#
_entry.id   4ef6df4f93f73b11f0f807d6cc56c778
#
_cell.length_a   1.000
_cell.length_b   1.000
_cell.length_c   1.000
_cell.angle_alpha   90.00
_cell.angle_beta   90.00
_cell.angle_gamma   90.00
#
_symmetry.space_group_name_H-M   'P 1'
#
loop_
_entity.id
_entity.type
_entity.pdbx_description
1 polymer ?
#
loop_
_entity_poly.entity_id
_entity_poly.type
_entity_poly.pdbx_seq_one_letter_code
_entity_poly.pdbx_strand_id
1 'polypeptide(L)'
;MARKNDAFYFEAFCASADYSYQAAKLLSKIMHNFDPDRLEEAIDEMHAIEQAADERRHEVLDALVTAFVTPIEREDIAELSEYLDTVTDRIEGVLHRLYFNNIREMRPDALELVDIVVRSCELMRSLVGELSQFKKSKKLRQYVVELNTIEQEADDCYMRSMRNLHTTCTDPIVVFTWHETYSFLEYCVDYCEQVADT
;
A
#
# COMPACT_ATOMS: atom_id res chain seq x y z
N MET A 1 26.41 -13.76 -16.58
CA MET A 1 24.93 -13.89 -16.71
C MET A 1 24.23 -13.75 -15.36
N ALA A 2 24.72 -14.30 -14.24
CA ALA A 2 24.10 -14.18 -12.91
C ALA A 2 23.79 -12.73 -12.48
N ARG A 3 24.73 -11.79 -12.61
CA ARG A 3 24.52 -10.39 -12.19
C ARG A 3 23.40 -9.62 -12.92
N LYS A 4 23.02 -10.02 -14.12
CA LYS A 4 21.95 -9.36 -14.88
C LYS A 4 20.57 -9.88 -14.44
N ASN A 5 20.50 -11.11 -13.95
CA ASN A 5 19.28 -11.69 -13.38
C ASN A 5 19.01 -11.16 -11.96
N ASP A 6 20.08 -10.89 -11.19
CA ASP A 6 19.96 -10.36 -9.83
C ASP A 6 19.34 -8.94 -9.84
N ALA A 7 19.79 -8.08 -10.79
CA ALA A 7 19.28 -6.73 -10.94
C ALA A 7 17.78 -6.69 -11.28
N PHE A 8 17.30 -7.66 -12.07
CA PHE A 8 15.90 -7.74 -12.49
C PHE A 8 14.93 -7.77 -11.29
N TYR A 9 15.19 -8.62 -10.28
CA TYR A 9 14.29 -8.73 -9.13
C TYR A 9 14.22 -7.43 -8.32
N PHE A 10 15.38 -6.80 -8.04
CA PHE A 10 15.42 -5.53 -7.32
C PHE A 10 14.79 -4.38 -8.11
N GLU A 11 14.98 -4.34 -9.43
CA GLU A 11 14.31 -3.38 -10.32
C GLU A 11 12.79 -3.58 -10.33
N ALA A 12 12.32 -4.83 -10.34
CA ALA A 12 10.91 -5.16 -10.27
C ALA A 12 10.29 -4.72 -8.93
N PHE A 13 10.93 -5.01 -7.81
CA PHE A 13 10.47 -4.56 -6.49
C PHE A 13 10.40 -3.03 -6.39
N CYS A 14 11.41 -2.32 -6.91
CA CYS A 14 11.40 -0.86 -6.95
C CYS A 14 10.22 -0.33 -7.78
N ALA A 15 9.91 -0.97 -8.92
CA ALA A 15 8.77 -0.59 -9.75
C ALA A 15 7.44 -0.84 -9.04
N SER A 16 7.26 -2.01 -8.38
CA SER A 16 6.05 -2.30 -7.59
C SER A 16 5.86 -1.32 -6.44
N ALA A 17 6.90 -1.01 -5.67
CA ALA A 17 6.83 0.00 -4.61
C ALA A 17 6.51 1.41 -5.14
N ASP A 18 6.95 1.74 -6.36
CA ASP A 18 6.61 3.01 -7.00
C ASP A 18 5.14 3.06 -7.43
N TYR A 19 4.56 1.95 -7.92
CA TYR A 19 3.13 1.84 -8.20
C TYR A 19 2.29 2.00 -6.93
N SER A 20 2.65 1.35 -5.82
CA SER A 20 1.97 1.53 -4.54
C SER A 20 1.99 2.99 -4.08
N TYR A 21 3.12 3.68 -4.23
CA TYR A 21 3.23 5.10 -3.89
C TYR A 21 2.38 5.99 -4.83
N GLN A 22 2.33 5.69 -6.13
CA GLN A 22 1.48 6.40 -7.09
C GLN A 22 0.00 6.22 -6.73
N ALA A 23 -0.43 4.97 -6.43
CA ALA A 23 -1.79 4.66 -5.98
C ALA A 23 -2.16 5.42 -4.71
N ALA A 24 -1.28 5.45 -3.69
CA ALA A 24 -1.51 6.19 -2.45
C ALA A 24 -1.68 7.69 -2.68
N LYS A 25 -0.86 8.29 -3.54
CA LYS A 25 -0.98 9.70 -3.91
C LYS A 25 -2.28 10.00 -4.67
N LEU A 26 -2.67 9.10 -5.58
CA LEU A 26 -3.92 9.24 -6.31
C LEU A 26 -5.11 9.15 -5.34
N LEU A 27 -5.13 8.15 -4.43
CA LEU A 27 -6.16 8.01 -3.41
C LEU A 27 -6.26 9.26 -2.53
N SER A 28 -5.14 9.77 -2.01
CA SER A 28 -5.11 11.00 -1.19
C SER A 28 -5.66 12.20 -1.97
N LYS A 29 -5.25 12.39 -3.24
CA LYS A 29 -5.78 13.45 -4.10
C LYS A 29 -7.30 13.35 -4.28
N ILE A 30 -7.83 12.14 -4.51
CA ILE A 30 -9.27 11.89 -4.68
C ILE A 30 -10.00 12.20 -3.37
N MET A 31 -9.52 11.70 -2.23
CA MET A 31 -10.17 11.88 -0.93
C MET A 31 -10.16 13.34 -0.47
N HIS A 32 -9.06 14.08 -0.66
CA HIS A 32 -8.97 15.51 -0.32
C HIS A 32 -9.79 16.42 -1.24
N ASN A 33 -10.06 15.99 -2.48
CA ASN A 33 -10.89 16.72 -3.44
C ASN A 33 -12.13 15.90 -3.81
N PHE A 34 -12.76 15.31 -2.80
CA PHE A 34 -13.77 14.29 -2.96
C PHE A 34 -14.99 14.79 -3.76
N ASP A 35 -15.26 14.10 -4.87
CA ASP A 35 -16.43 14.29 -5.71
C ASP A 35 -17.05 12.91 -5.98
N PRO A 36 -18.20 12.59 -5.34
CA PRO A 36 -18.83 11.29 -5.49
C PRO A 36 -19.31 10.99 -6.92
N ASP A 37 -19.55 12.00 -7.74
CA ASP A 37 -20.02 11.82 -9.12
C ASP A 37 -18.86 11.49 -10.09
N ARG A 38 -17.60 11.60 -9.63
CA ARG A 38 -16.39 11.27 -10.39
C ARG A 38 -15.68 10.00 -9.94
N LEU A 39 -16.28 9.23 -9.03
CA LEU A 39 -15.64 8.01 -8.50
C LEU A 39 -15.42 6.93 -9.56
N GLU A 40 -16.31 6.80 -10.57
CA GLU A 40 -16.12 5.83 -11.66
C GLU A 40 -14.85 6.12 -12.48
N GLU A 41 -14.63 7.39 -12.87
CA GLU A 41 -13.42 7.81 -13.55
C GLU A 41 -12.15 7.58 -12.69
N ALA A 42 -12.28 7.83 -11.40
CA ALA A 42 -11.19 7.64 -10.45
C ALA A 42 -10.83 6.15 -10.26
N ILE A 43 -11.82 5.24 -10.30
CA ILE A 43 -11.61 3.80 -10.26
C ILE A 43 -10.86 3.33 -11.49
N ASP A 44 -11.23 3.79 -12.69
CA ASP A 44 -10.53 3.42 -13.93
C ASP A 44 -9.05 3.88 -13.90
N GLU A 45 -8.77 5.09 -13.36
CA GLU A 45 -7.40 5.61 -13.21
C GLU A 45 -6.60 4.76 -12.19
N MET A 46 -7.22 4.39 -11.07
CA MET A 46 -6.60 3.55 -10.03
C MET A 46 -6.32 2.13 -10.54
N HIS A 47 -7.30 1.53 -11.23
CA HIS A 47 -7.19 0.18 -11.77
C HIS A 47 -6.05 0.04 -12.77
N ALA A 48 -5.76 1.09 -13.55
CA ALA A 48 -4.60 1.08 -14.45
C ALA A 48 -3.25 1.00 -13.70
N ILE A 49 -3.16 1.56 -12.49
CA ILE A 49 -1.96 1.47 -11.65
C ILE A 49 -1.87 0.06 -11.03
N GLU A 50 -2.98 -0.47 -10.52
CA GLU A 50 -3.05 -1.81 -9.95
C GLU A 50 -2.68 -2.88 -10.98
N GLN A 51 -3.25 -2.84 -12.19
CA GLN A 51 -2.89 -3.76 -13.27
C GLN A 51 -1.39 -3.74 -13.61
N ALA A 52 -0.78 -2.55 -13.62
CA ALA A 52 0.65 -2.43 -13.87
C ALA A 52 1.50 -3.02 -12.72
N ALA A 53 1.02 -2.96 -11.48
CA ALA A 53 1.66 -3.61 -10.33
C ALA A 53 1.52 -5.13 -10.40
N ASP A 54 0.32 -5.67 -10.69
CA ASP A 54 0.05 -7.10 -10.83
C ASP A 54 0.85 -7.73 -12.00
N GLU A 55 0.93 -7.05 -13.16
CA GLU A 55 1.80 -7.48 -14.26
C GLU A 55 3.25 -7.63 -13.80
N ARG A 56 3.75 -6.72 -12.97
CA ARG A 56 5.12 -6.79 -12.44
C ARG A 56 5.32 -7.96 -11.49
N ARG A 57 4.33 -8.26 -10.64
CA ARG A 57 4.32 -9.44 -9.78
C ARG A 57 4.38 -10.73 -10.62
N HIS A 58 3.56 -10.84 -11.64
CA HIS A 58 3.55 -11.98 -12.55
C HIS A 58 4.91 -12.17 -13.25
N GLU A 59 5.54 -11.10 -13.73
CA GLU A 59 6.88 -11.18 -14.32
C GLU A 59 7.94 -11.73 -13.34
N VAL A 60 7.87 -11.32 -12.06
CA VAL A 60 8.76 -11.83 -10.99
C VAL A 60 8.53 -13.33 -10.77
N LEU A 61 7.27 -13.77 -10.65
CA LEU A 61 6.94 -15.18 -10.42
C LEU A 61 7.34 -16.06 -11.62
N ASP A 62 7.10 -15.61 -12.85
CA ASP A 62 7.52 -16.31 -14.07
C ASP A 62 9.04 -16.44 -14.17
N ALA A 63 9.77 -15.39 -13.81
CA ALA A 63 11.23 -15.43 -13.74
C ALA A 63 11.73 -16.41 -12.68
N LEU A 64 11.04 -16.50 -11.52
CA LEU A 64 11.37 -17.46 -10.46
C LEU A 64 11.21 -18.90 -10.94
N VAL A 65 10.18 -19.25 -11.72
CA VAL A 65 9.95 -20.62 -12.22
C VAL A 65 11.18 -21.15 -12.97
N THR A 66 11.84 -20.30 -13.74
CA THR A 66 12.96 -20.67 -14.63
C THR A 66 14.34 -20.37 -14.04
N ALA A 67 14.42 -19.61 -12.95
CA ALA A 67 15.69 -19.22 -12.34
C ALA A 67 16.43 -20.43 -11.73
N PHE A 68 17.69 -20.57 -12.06
CA PHE A 68 18.57 -21.59 -11.45
C PHE A 68 19.26 -21.06 -10.17
N VAL A 69 19.55 -19.78 -10.13
CA VAL A 69 20.16 -19.07 -8.99
C VAL A 69 19.45 -17.74 -8.82
N THR A 70 19.15 -17.36 -7.58
CA THR A 70 18.51 -16.11 -7.18
C THR A 70 19.39 -15.28 -6.23
N PRO A 71 19.25 -13.95 -6.16
CA PRO A 71 20.08 -13.08 -5.31
C PRO A 71 19.85 -13.24 -3.80
N ILE A 72 18.64 -13.64 -3.42
CA ILE A 72 18.19 -13.97 -2.07
C ILE A 72 17.34 -15.25 -2.14
N GLU A 73 16.81 -15.75 -1.04
CA GLU A 73 15.99 -16.96 -1.03
C GLU A 73 14.76 -16.78 -1.94
N ARG A 74 14.34 -17.86 -2.59
CA ARG A 74 13.23 -17.81 -3.57
C ARG A 74 11.90 -17.48 -2.90
N GLU A 75 11.73 -18.00 -1.71
CA GLU A 75 10.56 -17.79 -0.86
C GLU A 75 10.44 -16.31 -0.49
N ASP A 76 11.53 -15.65 -0.11
CA ASP A 76 11.56 -14.22 0.23
C ASP A 76 11.23 -13.35 -0.99
N ILE A 77 11.72 -13.72 -2.20
CA ILE A 77 11.38 -13.01 -3.44
C ILE A 77 9.87 -13.10 -3.72
N ALA A 78 9.29 -14.30 -3.58
CA ALA A 78 7.87 -14.51 -3.82
C ALA A 78 7.01 -13.74 -2.80
N GLU A 79 7.36 -13.84 -1.52
CA GLU A 79 6.64 -13.19 -0.43
C GLU A 79 6.72 -11.66 -0.52
N LEU A 80 7.90 -11.09 -0.76
CA LEU A 80 8.07 -9.66 -0.95
C LEU A 80 7.28 -9.14 -2.16
N SER A 81 7.27 -9.91 -3.27
CA SER A 81 6.49 -9.57 -4.46
C SER A 81 4.98 -9.56 -4.16
N GLU A 82 4.49 -10.52 -3.38
CA GLU A 82 3.09 -10.62 -2.96
C GLU A 82 2.69 -9.46 -2.04
N TYR A 83 3.51 -9.09 -1.05
CA TYR A 83 3.19 -7.98 -0.16
C TYR A 83 3.19 -6.63 -0.88
N LEU A 84 4.14 -6.39 -1.80
CA LEU A 84 4.18 -5.17 -2.61
C LEU A 84 2.93 -5.02 -3.49
N ASP A 85 2.46 -6.10 -4.08
CA ASP A 85 1.22 -6.15 -4.85
C ASP A 85 0.01 -5.90 -3.96
N THR A 86 -0.06 -6.58 -2.81
CA THR A 86 -1.15 -6.42 -1.84
C THR A 86 -1.30 -4.99 -1.34
N VAL A 87 -0.22 -4.22 -1.18
CA VAL A 87 -0.32 -2.79 -0.82
C VAL A 87 -1.14 -2.03 -1.87
N THR A 88 -0.86 -2.25 -3.16
CA THR A 88 -1.58 -1.57 -4.25
C THR A 88 -3.05 -1.99 -4.30
N ASP A 89 -3.34 -3.28 -4.17
CA ASP A 89 -4.70 -3.85 -4.08
C ASP A 89 -5.50 -3.24 -2.94
N ARG A 90 -4.89 -3.09 -1.75
CA ARG A 90 -5.57 -2.51 -0.59
C ARG A 90 -5.91 -1.05 -0.82
N ILE A 91 -5.02 -0.29 -1.45
CA ILE A 91 -5.26 1.11 -1.80
C ILE A 91 -6.43 1.24 -2.78
N GLU A 92 -6.45 0.42 -3.85
CA GLU A 92 -7.60 0.35 -4.77
C GLU A 92 -8.87 -0.06 -4.01
N GLY A 93 -8.78 -1.05 -3.12
CA GLY A 93 -9.88 -1.51 -2.28
C GLY A 93 -10.53 -0.43 -1.41
N VAL A 94 -9.79 0.60 -0.98
CA VAL A 94 -10.36 1.78 -0.31
C VAL A 94 -11.27 2.54 -1.27
N LEU A 95 -10.80 2.82 -2.50
CA LEU A 95 -11.59 3.56 -3.49
C LEU A 95 -12.87 2.83 -3.88
N HIS A 96 -12.79 1.51 -4.04
CA HIS A 96 -13.97 0.66 -4.27
C HIS A 96 -14.99 0.79 -3.15
N ARG A 97 -14.55 0.89 -1.87
CA ARG A 97 -15.46 1.07 -0.72
C ARG A 97 -16.14 2.43 -0.72
N LEU A 98 -15.43 3.49 -1.11
CA LEU A 98 -16.05 4.80 -1.27
C LEU A 98 -17.19 4.76 -2.30
N TYR A 99 -17.01 3.99 -3.37
CA TYR A 99 -17.97 3.85 -4.46
C TYR A 99 -19.18 2.98 -4.08
N PHE A 100 -18.97 1.69 -3.77
CA PHE A 100 -20.11 0.77 -3.57
C PHE A 100 -20.86 1.02 -2.27
N ASN A 101 -20.22 1.61 -1.25
CA ASN A 101 -20.90 2.07 -0.04
C ASN A 101 -21.62 3.42 -0.22
N ASN A 102 -21.57 4.00 -1.44
CA ASN A 102 -22.22 5.25 -1.77
C ASN A 102 -21.88 6.39 -0.80
N ILE A 103 -20.60 6.54 -0.46
CA ILE A 103 -20.12 7.62 0.40
C ILE A 103 -20.30 8.94 -0.34
N ARG A 104 -20.89 9.93 0.34
CA ARG A 104 -21.23 11.24 -0.24
C ARG A 104 -20.42 12.38 0.36
N GLU A 105 -19.87 12.20 1.54
CA GLU A 105 -19.09 13.20 2.26
C GLU A 105 -17.88 12.53 2.89
N MET A 106 -16.71 13.21 2.82
CA MET A 106 -15.47 12.71 3.37
C MET A 106 -15.33 13.10 4.85
N ARG A 107 -14.93 12.15 5.69
CA ARG A 107 -14.67 12.40 7.10
C ARG A 107 -13.23 12.89 7.31
N PRO A 108 -13.03 13.87 8.22
CA PRO A 108 -11.68 14.40 8.49
C PRO A 108 -10.69 13.34 8.98
N ASP A 109 -11.14 12.39 9.80
CA ASP A 109 -10.33 11.28 10.32
C ASP A 109 -9.88 10.31 9.21
N ALA A 110 -10.67 10.12 8.14
CA ALA A 110 -10.26 9.37 6.96
C ALA A 110 -9.17 10.09 6.15
N LEU A 111 -9.21 11.44 6.12
CA LEU A 111 -8.16 12.24 5.49
C LEU A 111 -6.83 12.15 6.26
N GLU A 112 -6.88 12.13 7.60
CA GLU A 112 -5.69 11.90 8.41
C GLU A 112 -5.07 10.53 8.11
N LEU A 113 -5.89 9.45 8.04
CA LEU A 113 -5.42 8.10 7.73
C LEU A 113 -4.82 7.99 6.32
N VAL A 114 -5.44 8.56 5.29
CA VAL A 114 -4.88 8.48 3.92
C VAL A 114 -3.56 9.22 3.79
N ASP A 115 -3.34 10.30 4.54
CA ASP A 115 -2.05 10.99 4.57
C ASP A 115 -0.96 10.14 5.25
N ILE A 116 -1.33 9.32 6.23
CA ILE A 116 -0.43 8.31 6.81
C ILE A 116 -0.10 7.23 5.79
N VAL A 117 -1.07 6.72 5.03
CA VAL A 117 -0.84 5.75 3.93
C VAL A 117 0.17 6.29 2.91
N VAL A 118 0.06 7.56 2.50
CA VAL A 118 1.03 8.17 1.55
C VAL A 118 2.45 8.17 2.13
N ARG A 119 2.61 8.57 3.42
CA ARG A 119 3.92 8.58 4.07
C ARG A 119 4.52 7.19 4.22
N SER A 120 3.68 6.18 4.54
CA SER A 120 4.10 4.79 4.65
C SER A 120 4.59 4.25 3.31
N CYS A 121 3.83 4.46 2.21
CA CYS A 121 4.24 4.05 0.88
C CYS A 121 5.52 4.77 0.40
N GLU A 122 5.71 6.05 0.72
CA GLU A 122 6.93 6.79 0.38
C GLU A 122 8.16 6.21 1.08
N LEU A 123 8.01 5.87 2.37
CA LEU A 123 9.09 5.29 3.16
C LEU A 123 9.38 3.85 2.72
N MET A 124 8.34 3.03 2.47
CA MET A 124 8.47 1.68 1.92
C MET A 124 9.22 1.70 0.58
N ARG A 125 8.87 2.61 -0.34
CA ARG A 125 9.59 2.80 -1.60
C ARG A 125 11.08 3.11 -1.37
N SER A 126 11.39 3.94 -0.37
CA SER A 126 12.77 4.28 -0.01
C SER A 126 13.52 3.07 0.55
N LEU A 127 12.88 2.24 1.36
CA LEU A 127 13.40 0.99 1.90
C LEU A 127 13.72 0.01 0.77
N VAL A 128 12.75 -0.25 -0.11
CA VAL A 128 12.89 -1.18 -1.25
C VAL A 128 14.03 -0.74 -2.18
N GLY A 129 14.22 0.58 -2.38
CA GLY A 129 15.33 1.12 -3.14
C GLY A 129 16.72 0.77 -2.60
N GLU A 130 16.84 0.48 -1.30
CA GLU A 130 18.11 0.08 -0.67
C GLU A 130 18.36 -1.45 -0.74
N LEU A 131 17.36 -2.27 -1.10
CA LEU A 131 17.48 -3.74 -1.08
C LEU A 131 18.57 -4.27 -2.01
N SER A 132 18.84 -3.64 -3.15
CA SER A 132 19.94 -4.06 -4.05
C SER A 132 21.33 -4.01 -3.37
N GLN A 133 21.43 -3.27 -2.26
CA GLN A 133 22.65 -3.10 -1.47
C GLN A 133 22.47 -3.52 0.01
N PHE A 134 21.49 -4.39 0.30
CA PHE A 134 21.05 -4.72 1.67
C PHE A 134 22.23 -5.10 2.61
N LYS A 135 23.26 -5.84 2.12
CA LYS A 135 24.44 -6.23 2.90
C LYS A 135 25.32 -5.04 3.34
N LYS A 136 25.18 -3.88 2.72
CA LYS A 136 26.01 -2.69 2.96
C LYS A 136 25.21 -1.48 3.40
N SER A 137 23.91 -1.48 3.21
CA SER A 137 23.06 -0.37 3.55
C SER A 137 23.05 -0.13 5.08
N LYS A 138 23.28 1.11 5.45
CA LYS A 138 23.15 1.57 6.84
C LYS A 138 21.78 2.16 7.14
N LYS A 139 20.94 2.29 6.10
CA LYS A 139 19.64 2.94 6.17
C LYS A 139 18.49 1.95 6.36
N LEU A 140 18.61 0.69 5.87
CA LEU A 140 17.54 -0.30 5.94
C LEU A 140 16.95 -0.42 7.34
N ARG A 141 17.80 -0.64 8.35
CA ARG A 141 17.32 -0.74 9.74
C ARG A 141 16.59 0.52 10.21
N GLN A 142 17.02 1.70 9.75
CA GLN A 142 16.37 2.96 10.10
C GLN A 142 15.00 3.03 9.46
N TYR A 143 14.87 2.67 8.19
CA TYR A 143 13.59 2.66 7.47
C TYR A 143 12.59 1.66 8.06
N VAL A 144 13.05 0.46 8.47
CA VAL A 144 12.21 -0.51 9.20
C VAL A 144 11.65 0.11 10.49
N VAL A 145 12.51 0.72 11.33
CA VAL A 145 12.07 1.37 12.58
C VAL A 145 11.11 2.54 12.33
N GLU A 146 11.36 3.32 11.27
CA GLU A 146 10.47 4.42 10.89
C GLU A 146 9.12 3.93 10.38
N LEU A 147 9.07 2.82 9.60
CA LEU A 147 7.81 2.21 9.14
C LEU A 147 6.99 1.68 10.32
N ASN A 148 7.59 0.98 11.26
CA ASN A 148 6.92 0.54 12.49
C ASN A 148 6.37 1.73 13.31
N THR A 149 7.06 2.88 13.27
CA THR A 149 6.57 4.10 13.94
C THR A 149 5.36 4.68 13.22
N ILE A 150 5.34 4.64 11.88
CA ILE A 150 4.20 5.10 11.08
C ILE A 150 3.00 4.16 11.23
N GLU A 151 3.22 2.85 11.30
CA GLU A 151 2.18 1.86 11.57
C GLU A 151 1.53 2.14 12.94
N GLN A 152 2.31 2.32 14.01
CA GLN A 152 1.75 2.66 15.32
C GLN A 152 0.96 3.98 15.31
N GLU A 153 1.38 4.97 14.50
CA GLU A 153 0.60 6.20 14.29
C GLU A 153 -0.73 5.93 13.59
N ALA A 154 -0.75 5.02 12.61
CA ALA A 154 -1.95 4.61 11.91
C ALA A 154 -2.93 3.88 12.84
N ASP A 155 -2.44 2.95 13.66
CA ASP A 155 -3.19 2.24 14.69
C ASP A 155 -3.86 3.22 15.66
N ASP A 156 -3.11 4.16 16.18
CA ASP A 156 -3.63 5.17 17.10
C ASP A 156 -4.69 6.06 16.42
N CYS A 157 -4.50 6.42 15.18
CA CYS A 157 -5.46 7.17 14.37
C CYS A 157 -6.72 6.34 14.12
N TYR A 158 -6.57 5.08 13.70
CA TYR A 158 -7.67 4.14 13.50
C TYR A 158 -8.51 3.97 14.78
N MET A 159 -7.88 3.69 15.91
CA MET A 159 -8.57 3.53 17.19
C MET A 159 -9.36 4.79 17.60
N ARG A 160 -8.79 5.99 17.40
CA ARG A 160 -9.49 7.25 17.66
C ARG A 160 -10.69 7.43 16.71
N SER A 161 -10.49 7.14 15.42
CA SER A 161 -11.52 7.28 14.38
C SER A 161 -12.68 6.34 14.63
N MET A 162 -12.38 5.06 14.95
CA MET A 162 -13.39 4.05 15.31
C MET A 162 -14.19 4.43 16.55
N ARG A 163 -13.52 4.91 17.60
CA ARG A 163 -14.20 5.39 18.81
C ARG A 163 -15.09 6.59 18.50
N ASN A 164 -14.61 7.55 17.74
CA ASN A 164 -15.37 8.72 17.30
C ASN A 164 -16.61 8.29 16.51
N LEU A 165 -16.45 7.42 15.52
CA LEU A 165 -17.52 6.88 14.71
C LEU A 165 -18.63 6.25 15.58
N HIS A 166 -18.28 5.32 16.46
CA HIS A 166 -19.23 4.59 17.29
C HIS A 166 -19.88 5.42 18.41
N THR A 167 -19.28 6.55 18.80
CA THR A 167 -19.86 7.41 19.86
C THR A 167 -20.67 8.57 19.31
N THR A 168 -20.46 8.98 18.06
CA THR A 168 -21.12 10.16 17.47
C THR A 168 -22.12 9.82 16.38
N CYS A 169 -22.03 8.65 15.76
CA CYS A 169 -22.93 8.23 14.69
C CYS A 169 -23.95 7.21 15.22
N THR A 170 -25.24 7.44 14.91
CA THR A 170 -26.35 6.56 15.30
C THR A 170 -26.90 5.76 14.12
N ASP A 171 -26.53 6.09 12.88
CA ASP A 171 -26.95 5.35 11.69
C ASP A 171 -26.06 4.10 11.51
N PRO A 172 -26.62 2.88 11.62
CA PRO A 172 -25.82 1.66 11.53
C PRO A 172 -25.21 1.43 10.15
N ILE A 173 -25.83 1.96 9.08
CA ILE A 173 -25.27 1.85 7.72
C ILE A 173 -24.02 2.73 7.62
N VAL A 174 -24.09 3.97 8.08
CA VAL A 174 -22.94 4.89 8.12
C VAL A 174 -21.82 4.32 8.99
N VAL A 175 -22.15 3.75 10.16
CA VAL A 175 -21.16 3.08 11.03
C VAL A 175 -20.48 1.93 10.29
N PHE A 176 -21.25 1.06 9.64
CA PHE A 176 -20.71 -0.09 8.90
C PHE A 176 -19.77 0.36 7.75
N THR A 177 -20.23 1.30 6.92
CA THR A 177 -19.48 1.74 5.74
C THR A 177 -18.16 2.42 6.11
N TRP A 178 -18.14 3.25 7.16
CA TRP A 178 -16.93 3.91 7.63
C TRP A 178 -16.02 2.98 8.42
N HIS A 179 -16.57 2.01 9.17
CA HIS A 179 -15.78 0.95 9.79
C HIS A 179 -14.94 0.22 8.73
N GLU A 180 -15.57 -0.26 7.65
CA GLU A 180 -14.86 -0.94 6.56
C GLU A 180 -13.80 -0.04 5.91
N THR A 181 -14.13 1.23 5.67
CA THR A 181 -13.23 2.19 5.02
C THR A 181 -11.99 2.46 5.88
N TYR A 182 -12.18 2.68 7.19
CA TYR A 182 -11.04 2.87 8.12
C TYR A 182 -10.16 1.63 8.22
N SER A 183 -10.76 0.43 8.32
CA SER A 183 -9.99 -0.82 8.36
C SER A 183 -9.15 -1.03 7.08
N PHE A 184 -9.67 -0.65 5.92
CA PHE A 184 -8.90 -0.77 4.69
C PHE A 184 -7.78 0.27 4.58
N LEU A 185 -7.96 1.47 5.11
CA LEU A 185 -6.89 2.48 5.18
C LEU A 185 -5.76 2.02 6.13
N GLU A 186 -6.10 1.44 7.27
CA GLU A 186 -5.13 0.89 8.22
C GLU A 186 -4.40 -0.31 7.60
N TYR A 187 -5.08 -1.26 6.95
CA TYR A 187 -4.45 -2.38 6.25
C TYR A 187 -3.44 -1.94 5.18
N CYS A 188 -3.63 -0.77 4.54
CA CYS A 188 -2.62 -0.25 3.60
C CYS A 188 -1.28 0.02 4.30
N VAL A 189 -1.31 0.49 5.55
CA VAL A 189 -0.10 0.77 6.34
C VAL A 189 0.51 -0.51 6.89
N ASP A 190 -0.32 -1.44 7.40
CA ASP A 190 0.10 -2.76 7.88
C ASP A 190 0.89 -3.53 6.81
N TYR A 191 0.39 -3.53 5.57
CA TYR A 191 1.09 -4.22 4.48
C TYR A 191 2.40 -3.52 4.09
N CYS A 192 2.51 -2.20 4.26
CA CYS A 192 3.80 -1.52 4.12
C CYS A 192 4.81 -1.95 5.19
N GLU A 193 4.36 -2.19 6.44
CA GLU A 193 5.18 -2.76 7.50
C GLU A 193 5.59 -4.20 7.18
N GLN A 194 4.66 -5.05 6.71
CA GLN A 194 4.98 -6.43 6.32
C GLN A 194 6.05 -6.50 5.22
N VAL A 195 6.04 -5.57 4.25
CA VAL A 195 7.13 -5.44 3.27
C VAL A 195 8.48 -5.17 3.94
N ALA A 196 8.50 -4.45 5.06
CA ALA A 196 9.74 -4.14 5.77
C ALA A 196 10.24 -5.28 6.66
N ASP A 197 9.32 -6.14 7.12
CA ASP A 197 9.62 -7.26 8.02
C ASP A 197 10.05 -8.55 7.27
N THR A 198 9.70 -8.64 5.98
CA THR A 198 10.14 -9.72 5.07
C THR A 198 11.60 -9.55 4.66
#